data_cd2cc15c7edafca9d1d270e061fbedbb
#
_entry.id   cd2cc15c7edafca9d1d270e061fbedbb
#
_cell.length_a   1.000
_cell.length_b   1.000
_cell.length_c   1.000
_cell.angle_alpha   90.00
_cell.angle_beta   90.00
_cell.angle_gamma   90.00
#
_symmetry.space_group_name_H-M   'P 1'
#
loop_
_entity.id
_entity.type
_entity.pdbx_description
1 polymer ?
#
loop_
_entity_poly.entity_id
_entity_poly.type
_entity_poly.pdbx_seq_one_letter_code
_entity_poly.pdbx_strand_id
1 'polypeptide(L)'
;GLGWALACDFRFASESARFNVAFLDVGVAGDMGGPWSLARIVGPARARELYFLPGKFDAAEALKIGMVTRVFPDDRFRDEVETIVKRLADSAPIALRTLKANFVDSERMDFAGYVALESERHIKMFETEDTREAFAAKAQKRKPQFKGR
;
A
#
# COMPACT_ATOMS: atom_id res chain seq x y z
N GLY A 1 -1.32 1.12 17.33
CA GLY A 1 -0.96 1.87 16.12
C GLY A 1 -0.51 1.01 14.95
N LEU A 2 0.32 -0.05 15.18
CA LEU A 2 0.87 -0.85 14.10
C LEU A 2 -0.21 -1.55 13.26
N GLY A 3 -1.26 -2.12 13.88
CA GLY A 3 -2.36 -2.77 13.17
C GLY A 3 -3.04 -1.85 12.14
N TRP A 4 -3.25 -0.59 12.48
CA TRP A 4 -3.78 0.41 11.54
C TRP A 4 -2.83 0.66 10.36
N ALA A 5 -1.54 0.78 10.62
CA ALA A 5 -0.54 0.97 9.58
C ALA A 5 -0.46 -0.23 8.63
N LEU A 6 -0.59 -1.45 9.17
CA LEU A 6 -0.57 -2.68 8.37
C LEU A 6 -1.81 -2.83 7.46
N ALA A 7 -2.92 -2.16 7.77
CA ALA A 7 -4.11 -2.13 6.92
C ALA A 7 -4.02 -1.17 5.74
N CYS A 8 -2.99 -0.30 5.72
CA CYS A 8 -2.78 0.65 4.63
C CYS A 8 -2.00 0.04 3.47
N ASP A 9 -2.22 0.56 2.25
CA ASP A 9 -1.49 0.13 1.05
C ASP A 9 -0.01 0.51 1.09
N PHE A 10 0.28 1.72 1.58
CA PHE A 10 1.64 2.23 1.73
C PHE A 10 1.95 2.47 3.21
N ARG A 11 3.16 2.14 3.59
CA ARG A 11 3.69 2.38 4.92
C ARG A 11 5.03 3.08 4.79
N PHE A 12 5.10 4.30 5.27
CA PHE A 12 6.30 5.10 5.28
C PHE A 12 6.77 5.30 6.73
N ALA A 13 8.07 5.32 6.93
CA ALA A 13 8.66 5.57 8.23
C ALA A 13 9.72 6.66 8.17
N SER A 14 9.91 7.41 9.25
CA SER A 14 11.10 8.23 9.44
C SER A 14 12.26 7.34 9.94
N GLU A 15 13.49 7.78 9.74
CA GLU A 15 14.69 7.03 10.18
C GLU A 15 14.70 6.77 11.69
N SER A 16 14.16 7.70 12.48
CA SER A 16 14.06 7.55 13.94
C SER A 16 12.93 6.63 14.40
N ALA A 17 12.03 6.19 13.50
CA ALA A 17 10.89 5.35 13.88
C ALA A 17 11.32 4.03 14.53
N ARG A 18 10.57 3.61 15.53
CA ARG A 18 10.75 2.33 16.23
C ARG A 18 9.45 1.57 16.24
N PHE A 19 9.59 0.27 16.05
CA PHE A 19 8.46 -0.67 15.97
C PHE A 19 8.59 -1.72 17.09
N ASN A 20 7.44 -2.19 17.56
CA ASN A 20 7.36 -3.30 18.47
C ASN A 20 6.02 -4.01 18.33
N VAL A 21 6.02 -5.33 18.46
CA VAL A 21 4.84 -6.19 18.49
C VAL A 21 4.72 -6.78 19.89
N ALA A 22 4.48 -5.93 20.89
CA ALA A 22 4.59 -6.24 22.32
C ALA A 22 3.36 -6.93 22.94
N PHE A 23 2.51 -7.57 22.14
CA PHE A 23 1.27 -8.18 22.66
C PHE A 23 1.55 -9.29 23.67
N LEU A 24 2.52 -10.14 23.40
CA LEU A 24 2.86 -11.27 24.27
C LEU A 24 3.45 -10.81 25.61
N ASP A 25 4.20 -9.72 25.61
CA ASP A 25 4.79 -9.14 26.83
C ASP A 25 3.73 -8.68 27.84
N VAL A 26 2.53 -8.38 27.38
CA VAL A 26 1.39 -7.95 28.21
C VAL A 26 0.27 -8.98 28.31
N GLY A 27 0.54 -10.22 27.86
CA GLY A 27 -0.39 -11.35 28.00
C GLY A 27 -1.60 -11.32 27.07
N VAL A 28 -1.52 -10.60 25.93
CA VAL A 28 -2.58 -10.56 24.92
C VAL A 28 -2.08 -11.07 23.57
N ALA A 29 -3.00 -11.46 22.68
CA ALA A 29 -2.67 -12.23 21.47
C ALA A 29 -2.62 -11.41 20.17
N GLY A 30 -2.81 -10.11 20.23
CA GLY A 30 -2.90 -9.24 19.05
C GLY A 30 -4.29 -8.68 18.83
N ASP A 31 -4.38 -7.63 18.00
CA ASP A 31 -5.62 -6.96 17.65
C ASP A 31 -5.63 -6.49 16.19
N MET A 32 -6.73 -5.87 15.77
CA MET A 32 -6.90 -5.14 14.49
C MET A 32 -6.42 -5.91 13.25
N GLY A 33 -6.47 -7.25 13.28
CA GLY A 33 -6.00 -8.06 12.17
C GLY A 33 -4.47 -8.04 11.97
N GLY A 34 -3.72 -7.56 12.97
CA GLY A 34 -2.26 -7.44 12.89
C GLY A 34 -1.56 -8.73 12.45
N PRO A 35 -1.82 -9.90 13.08
CA PRO A 35 -1.23 -11.18 12.66
C PRO A 35 -1.58 -11.55 11.21
N TRP A 36 -2.81 -11.28 10.78
CA TRP A 36 -3.27 -11.55 9.42
C TRP A 36 -2.55 -10.69 8.38
N SER A 37 -2.50 -9.37 8.62
CA SER A 37 -1.89 -8.41 7.70
C SER A 37 -0.37 -8.56 7.67
N LEU A 38 0.27 -8.68 8.84
CA LEU A 38 1.73 -8.78 8.90
C LEU A 38 2.25 -10.03 8.19
N ALA A 39 1.57 -11.18 8.35
CA ALA A 39 1.95 -12.42 7.67
C ALA A 39 1.91 -12.32 6.14
N ARG A 40 1.00 -11.51 5.60
CA ARG A 40 0.91 -11.25 4.15
C ARG A 40 1.95 -10.27 3.65
N ILE A 41 2.39 -9.36 4.51
CA ILE A 41 3.37 -8.32 4.17
C ILE A 41 4.79 -8.86 4.23
N VAL A 42 5.17 -9.52 5.34
CA VAL A 42 6.57 -9.95 5.59
C VAL A 42 6.77 -11.46 5.49
N GLY A 43 5.71 -12.18 5.13
CA GLY A 43 5.69 -13.64 5.13
C GLY A 43 5.41 -14.25 6.51
N PRO A 44 4.85 -15.49 6.54
CA PRO A 44 4.34 -16.07 7.78
C PRO A 44 5.42 -16.41 8.81
N ALA A 45 6.62 -16.77 8.38
CA ALA A 45 7.73 -17.10 9.30
C ALA A 45 8.19 -15.86 10.06
N ARG A 46 8.46 -14.76 9.34
CA ARG A 46 8.92 -13.52 9.96
C ARG A 46 7.84 -12.88 10.84
N ALA A 47 6.59 -12.94 10.40
CA ALA A 47 5.48 -12.45 11.21
C ALA A 47 5.34 -13.18 12.54
N ARG A 48 5.45 -14.52 12.53
CA ARG A 48 5.43 -15.33 13.77
C ARG A 48 6.61 -15.00 14.68
N GLU A 49 7.80 -14.84 14.13
CA GLU A 49 8.98 -14.45 14.90
C GLU A 49 8.73 -13.11 15.63
N LEU A 50 8.25 -12.09 14.93
CA LEU A 50 7.96 -10.78 15.52
C LEU A 50 6.88 -10.82 16.61
N TYR A 51 5.88 -11.71 16.48
CA TYR A 51 4.82 -11.87 17.48
C TYR A 51 5.22 -12.72 18.67
N PHE A 52 6.00 -13.78 18.46
CA PHE A 52 6.37 -14.74 19.52
C PHE A 52 7.64 -14.36 20.27
N LEU A 53 8.51 -13.59 19.63
CA LEU A 53 9.75 -13.08 20.21
C LEU A 53 9.74 -11.55 20.14
N PRO A 54 8.87 -10.90 20.94
CA PRO A 54 8.71 -9.44 20.86
C PRO A 54 10.02 -8.72 21.14
N GLY A 55 10.27 -7.68 20.38
CA GLY A 55 11.45 -6.84 20.52
C GLY A 55 11.31 -5.57 19.72
N LYS A 56 12.01 -4.52 20.16
CA LYS A 56 12.04 -3.26 19.41
C LYS A 56 12.98 -3.41 18.21
N PHE A 57 12.52 -2.93 17.04
CA PHE A 57 13.34 -2.83 15.84
C PHE A 57 13.16 -1.47 15.18
N ASP A 58 14.12 -1.08 14.37
CA ASP A 58 14.18 0.24 13.75
C ASP A 58 13.56 0.28 12.33
N ALA A 59 13.59 1.46 11.73
CA ALA A 59 13.07 1.69 10.39
C ALA A 59 13.87 0.94 9.31
N ALA A 60 15.17 0.75 9.50
CA ALA A 60 16.01 0.02 8.55
C ALA A 60 15.66 -1.46 8.51
N GLU A 61 15.47 -2.10 9.67
CA GLU A 61 14.99 -3.49 9.71
C GLU A 61 13.56 -3.61 9.18
N ALA A 62 12.67 -2.66 9.52
CA ALA A 62 11.30 -2.62 8.98
C ALA A 62 11.26 -2.54 7.44
N LEU A 63 12.17 -1.78 6.84
CA LEU A 63 12.35 -1.70 5.38
C LEU A 63 12.90 -3.00 4.81
N LYS A 64 13.93 -3.55 5.43
CA LYS A 64 14.59 -4.79 5.01
C LYS A 64 13.64 -5.98 4.96
N ILE A 65 12.73 -6.10 5.93
CA ILE A 65 11.71 -7.16 5.95
C ILE A 65 10.46 -6.83 5.12
N GLY A 66 10.39 -5.68 4.47
CA GLY A 66 9.25 -5.25 3.66
C GLY A 66 8.03 -4.77 4.46
N MET A 67 8.16 -4.57 5.78
CA MET A 67 7.05 -4.08 6.60
C MET A 67 6.71 -2.63 6.27
N VAL A 68 7.70 -1.80 5.97
CA VAL A 68 7.51 -0.46 5.43
C VAL A 68 8.00 -0.39 3.99
N THR A 69 7.38 0.47 3.17
CA THR A 69 7.68 0.60 1.75
C THR A 69 8.82 1.58 1.48
N ARG A 70 9.02 2.57 2.34
CA ARG A 70 10.12 3.54 2.27
C ARG A 70 10.45 4.07 3.65
N VAL A 71 11.70 4.50 3.79
CA VAL A 71 12.20 5.24 4.96
C VAL A 71 12.75 6.58 4.44
N PHE A 72 12.47 7.65 5.19
CA PHE A 72 12.91 9.00 4.86
C PHE A 72 13.62 9.63 6.08
N PRO A 73 14.58 10.55 5.87
CA PRO A 73 15.14 11.37 6.93
C PRO A 73 14.04 12.10 7.72
N ASP A 74 14.23 12.23 9.03
CA ASP A 74 13.22 12.82 9.92
C ASP A 74 12.82 14.24 9.52
N ASP A 75 13.78 15.04 9.13
CA ASP A 75 13.60 16.43 8.69
C ASP A 75 12.86 16.58 7.35
N ARG A 76 12.88 15.55 6.51
CA ARG A 76 12.22 15.53 5.19
C ARG A 76 11.02 14.61 5.11
N PHE A 77 10.72 13.86 6.17
CA PHE A 77 9.68 12.82 6.15
C PHE A 77 8.34 13.33 5.63
N ARG A 78 7.89 14.47 6.15
CA ARG A 78 6.58 15.06 5.77
C ARG A 78 6.56 15.45 4.29
N ASP A 79 7.56 16.14 3.81
CA ASP A 79 7.62 16.67 2.44
C ASP A 79 7.72 15.53 1.41
N GLU A 80 8.50 14.50 1.72
CA GLU A 80 8.64 13.30 0.88
C GLU A 80 7.32 12.51 0.78
N VAL A 81 6.63 12.33 1.91
CA VAL A 81 5.32 11.68 1.95
C VAL A 81 4.28 12.52 1.20
N GLU A 82 4.25 13.85 1.42
CA GLU A 82 3.32 14.74 0.72
C GLU A 82 3.52 14.70 -0.80
N THR A 83 4.76 14.64 -1.25
CA THR A 83 5.08 14.49 -2.68
C THR A 83 4.45 13.21 -3.27
N ILE A 84 4.51 12.11 -2.55
CA ILE A 84 3.90 10.84 -2.99
C ILE A 84 2.38 10.93 -2.97
N VAL A 85 1.80 11.47 -1.90
CA VAL A 85 0.34 11.66 -1.76
C VAL A 85 -0.18 12.55 -2.88
N LYS A 86 0.49 13.66 -3.18
CA LYS A 86 0.13 14.56 -4.27
C LYS A 86 0.17 13.85 -5.63
N ARG A 87 1.21 13.05 -5.88
CA ARG A 87 1.29 12.24 -7.11
C ARG A 87 0.11 11.29 -7.25
N LEU A 88 -0.33 10.65 -6.15
CA LEU A 88 -1.51 9.77 -6.17
C LEU A 88 -2.80 10.57 -6.37
N ALA A 89 -2.92 11.72 -5.72
CA ALA A 89 -4.08 12.61 -5.87
C ALA A 89 -4.21 13.16 -7.29
N ASP A 90 -3.09 13.39 -7.98
CA ASP A 90 -3.04 13.84 -9.37
C ASP A 90 -3.29 12.69 -10.39
N SER A 91 -3.45 11.46 -9.94
CA SER A 91 -3.71 10.30 -10.82
C SER A 91 -5.19 10.22 -11.21
N ALA A 92 -5.49 9.50 -12.31
CA ALA A 92 -6.87 9.26 -12.76
C ALA A 92 -7.68 8.54 -11.67
N PRO A 93 -8.72 9.17 -11.08
CA PRO A 93 -9.35 8.64 -9.86
C PRO A 93 -10.08 7.31 -10.09
N ILE A 94 -10.70 7.13 -11.28
CA ILE A 94 -11.38 5.87 -11.59
C ILE A 94 -10.36 4.75 -11.72
N ALA A 95 -9.26 4.98 -12.44
CA ALA A 95 -8.21 3.98 -12.61
C ALA A 95 -7.56 3.61 -11.27
N LEU A 96 -7.29 4.58 -10.40
CA LEU A 96 -6.73 4.33 -9.07
C LEU A 96 -7.66 3.49 -8.20
N ARG A 97 -8.97 3.80 -8.18
CA ARG A 97 -9.96 3.00 -7.45
C ARG A 97 -10.09 1.59 -8.00
N THR A 98 -10.11 1.46 -9.34
CA THR A 98 -10.19 0.14 -9.99
C THR A 98 -8.96 -0.69 -9.70
N LEU A 99 -7.76 -0.09 -9.74
CA LEU A 99 -6.52 -0.77 -9.38
C LEU A 99 -6.54 -1.26 -7.92
N LYS A 100 -7.03 -0.44 -6.98
CA LYS A 100 -7.21 -0.87 -5.58
C LYS A 100 -8.18 -2.05 -5.48
N ALA A 101 -9.33 -1.99 -6.17
CA ALA A 101 -10.29 -3.08 -6.20
C ALA A 101 -9.67 -4.36 -6.77
N ASN A 102 -8.87 -4.26 -7.82
CA ASN A 102 -8.17 -5.39 -8.40
C ASN A 102 -7.25 -6.09 -7.40
N PHE A 103 -6.45 -5.34 -6.62
CA PHE A 103 -5.62 -5.93 -5.56
C PHE A 103 -6.45 -6.63 -4.48
N VAL A 104 -7.55 -6.01 -4.03
CA VAL A 104 -8.42 -6.61 -3.02
C VAL A 104 -9.07 -7.91 -3.51
N ASP A 105 -9.53 -7.93 -4.75
CA ASP A 105 -10.16 -9.12 -5.34
C ASP A 105 -9.14 -10.24 -5.61
N SER A 106 -7.91 -9.89 -6.04
CA SER A 106 -6.84 -10.86 -6.27
C SER A 106 -6.47 -11.68 -5.03
N GLU A 107 -6.70 -11.15 -3.83
CA GLU A 107 -6.47 -11.86 -2.58
C GLU A 107 -7.51 -12.95 -2.27
N ARG A 108 -8.63 -12.98 -3.01
CA ARG A 108 -9.80 -13.81 -2.70
C ARG A 108 -10.22 -14.73 -3.85
N MET A 109 -9.70 -14.50 -5.05
CA MET A 109 -10.08 -15.20 -6.27
C MET A 109 -8.99 -16.15 -6.74
N ASP A 110 -9.37 -17.18 -7.51
CA ASP A 110 -8.41 -17.91 -8.31
C ASP A 110 -7.92 -17.07 -9.51
N PHE A 111 -6.78 -17.47 -10.07
CA PHE A 111 -6.13 -16.69 -11.11
C PHE A 111 -7.00 -16.50 -12.36
N ALA A 112 -7.72 -17.53 -12.80
CA ALA A 112 -8.53 -17.45 -14.02
C ALA A 112 -9.72 -16.52 -13.85
N GLY A 113 -10.44 -16.63 -12.72
CA GLY A 113 -11.53 -15.73 -12.36
C GLY A 113 -11.06 -14.28 -12.19
N TYR A 114 -9.90 -14.09 -11.55
CA TYR A 114 -9.33 -12.76 -11.39
C TYR A 114 -8.97 -12.12 -12.75
N VAL A 115 -8.29 -12.83 -13.66
CA VAL A 115 -7.92 -12.30 -14.97
C VAL A 115 -9.15 -11.93 -15.81
N ALA A 116 -10.23 -12.71 -15.72
CA ALA A 116 -11.48 -12.39 -16.40
C ALA A 116 -12.07 -11.07 -15.89
N LEU A 117 -12.13 -10.89 -14.56
CA LEU A 117 -12.62 -9.66 -13.92
C LEU A 117 -11.72 -8.44 -14.24
N GLU A 118 -10.40 -8.62 -14.15
CA GLU A 118 -9.45 -7.56 -14.49
C GLU A 118 -9.59 -7.10 -15.95
N SER A 119 -9.73 -8.05 -16.87
CA SER A 119 -9.92 -7.77 -18.29
C SER A 119 -11.21 -6.97 -18.56
N GLU A 120 -12.32 -7.35 -17.92
CA GLU A 120 -13.58 -6.60 -18.00
C GLU A 120 -13.41 -5.16 -17.50
N ARG A 121 -12.78 -4.99 -16.34
CA ARG A 121 -12.49 -3.67 -15.77
C ARG A 121 -11.55 -2.86 -16.65
N HIS A 122 -10.52 -3.49 -17.21
CA HIS A 122 -9.56 -2.83 -18.09
C HIS A 122 -10.23 -2.28 -19.35
N ILE A 123 -11.12 -3.05 -20.00
CA ILE A 123 -11.87 -2.61 -21.17
C ILE A 123 -12.73 -1.38 -20.82
N LYS A 124 -13.43 -1.41 -19.69
CA LYS A 124 -14.25 -0.27 -19.21
C LYS A 124 -13.44 1.01 -19.00
N MET A 125 -12.14 0.92 -18.68
CA MET A 125 -11.31 2.12 -18.53
C MET A 125 -11.17 2.93 -19.83
N PHE A 126 -11.21 2.28 -21.00
CA PHE A 126 -11.13 3.00 -22.29
C PHE A 126 -12.37 3.84 -22.59
N GLU A 127 -13.47 3.64 -21.88
CA GLU A 127 -14.70 4.42 -22.03
C GLU A 127 -14.63 5.74 -21.25
N THR A 128 -13.68 5.89 -20.30
CA THR A 128 -13.57 7.07 -19.45
C THR A 128 -12.99 8.28 -20.18
N GLU A 129 -13.42 9.48 -19.77
CA GLU A 129 -12.82 10.74 -20.25
C GLU A 129 -11.35 10.83 -19.83
N ASP A 130 -11.02 10.36 -18.63
CA ASP A 130 -9.66 10.41 -18.10
C ASP A 130 -8.67 9.57 -18.93
N THR A 131 -9.09 8.44 -19.49
CA THR A 131 -8.24 7.65 -20.40
C THR A 131 -8.01 8.44 -21.72
N ARG A 132 -9.03 9.06 -22.30
CA ARG A 132 -8.89 9.89 -23.50
C ARG A 132 -7.97 11.09 -23.24
N GLU A 133 -8.13 11.75 -22.08
CA GLU A 133 -7.27 12.84 -21.65
C GLU A 133 -5.80 12.38 -21.49
N ALA A 134 -5.56 11.21 -20.89
CA ALA A 134 -4.23 10.67 -20.76
C ALA A 134 -3.51 10.47 -22.10
N PHE A 135 -4.20 9.91 -23.09
CA PHE A 135 -3.66 9.76 -24.44
C PHE A 135 -3.41 11.11 -25.12
N ALA A 136 -4.35 12.05 -25.03
CA ALA A 136 -4.21 13.38 -25.60
C ALA A 136 -3.06 14.15 -24.97
N ALA A 137 -2.97 14.14 -23.64
CA ALA A 137 -1.89 14.80 -22.89
C ALA A 137 -0.51 14.22 -23.25
N LYS A 138 -0.41 12.90 -23.38
CA LYS A 138 0.83 12.23 -23.80
C LYS A 138 1.25 12.63 -25.21
N ALA A 139 0.32 12.64 -26.16
CA ALA A 139 0.59 13.08 -27.54
C ALA A 139 1.06 14.55 -27.60
N GLN A 140 0.46 15.39 -26.76
CA GLN A 140 0.77 16.83 -26.67
C GLN A 140 1.94 17.15 -25.73
N LYS A 141 2.58 16.15 -25.10
CA LYS A 141 3.68 16.29 -24.13
C LYS A 141 3.37 17.25 -22.96
N ARG A 142 2.12 17.25 -22.51
CA ARG A 142 1.64 18.04 -21.35
C ARG A 142 1.21 17.15 -20.20
N LYS A 143 1.00 17.72 -19.01
CA LYS A 143 0.39 17.01 -17.89
C LYS A 143 -1.11 16.77 -18.17
N PRO A 144 -1.64 15.57 -17.89
CA PRO A 144 -3.06 15.31 -17.96
C PRO A 144 -3.84 16.06 -16.86
N GLN A 145 -5.11 16.34 -17.13
CA GLN A 145 -6.05 16.91 -16.16
C GLN A 145 -7.21 15.94 -15.95
N PHE A 146 -7.08 15.07 -14.98
CA PHE A 146 -8.09 14.06 -14.69
C PHE A 146 -9.27 14.63 -13.91
N LYS A 147 -10.48 14.15 -14.24
CA LYS A 147 -11.76 14.63 -13.68
C LYS A 147 -12.57 13.53 -12.99
N GLY A 148 -12.14 12.28 -13.08
CA GLY A 148 -12.82 11.14 -12.47
C GLY A 148 -14.10 10.71 -13.18
N ARG A 149 -14.18 10.83 -14.48
CA ARG A 149 -15.34 10.49 -15.30
C ARG A 149 -14.96 9.97 -16.70
#